data_2c246d92746fef680641bdc10538ee79
#
_entry.id   2c246d92746fef680641bdc10538ee79
#
_cell.length_a   1.000
_cell.length_b   1.000
_cell.length_c   1.000
_cell.angle_alpha   90.00
_cell.angle_beta   90.00
_cell.angle_gamma   90.00
#
_symmetry.space_group_name_H-M   'P 1'
#
loop_
_entity.id
_entity.type
_entity.pdbx_description
1 polymer ?
#
loop_
_entity_poly.entity_id
_entity_poly.type
_entity_poly.pdbx_seq_one_letter_code
_entity_poly.pdbx_strand_id
1 'polypeptide(L)'
;SNIASGASTLLFSMMFTVYLLFDSANLRKYWGYVIRTFWSQRANDRLNYIYNDVNKVFSGYFRGAALDGLMVALLISIAFTIVGMPYGVMIGVTAGIANLIPYMGPIVGYGLTIISGVITGELKTMLISIIIISAVQVIDGAVINPKLLSKSIDVHPMLVIIAIIAGNKVGGFVGMLAAVPVSALCKIWFERLVERRSGRRNALIQPDKERVRE
;
A
#
# COMPACT_ATOMS: atom_id res chain seq x y z
N SER A 1 -2.32 25.95 23.46
CA SER A 1 -2.72 26.38 22.10
C SER A 1 -2.56 25.29 21.04
N ASN A 2 -1.64 24.36 21.22
CA ASN A 2 -1.35 23.32 20.20
C ASN A 2 -2.44 22.24 20.06
N ILE A 3 -3.17 21.93 21.11
CA ILE A 3 -4.25 20.91 21.09
C ILE A 3 -5.47 21.45 20.34
N ALA A 4 -5.84 22.69 20.59
CA ALA A 4 -6.99 23.31 19.91
C ALA A 4 -6.74 23.51 18.41
N SER A 5 -5.52 23.89 18.02
CA SER A 5 -5.14 23.99 16.61
C SER A 5 -5.08 22.63 15.92
N GLY A 6 -4.61 21.58 16.62
CA GLY A 6 -4.65 20.21 16.10
C GLY A 6 -6.07 19.68 15.88
N ALA A 7 -6.95 19.92 16.86
CA ALA A 7 -8.36 19.50 16.76
C ALA A 7 -9.11 20.22 15.62
N SER A 8 -8.91 21.54 15.47
CA SER A 8 -9.51 22.30 14.37
C SER A 8 -8.99 21.85 13.01
N THR A 9 -7.68 21.59 12.89
CA THR A 9 -7.10 21.07 11.64
C THR A 9 -7.68 19.70 11.27
N LEU A 10 -7.86 18.80 12.23
CA LEU A 10 -8.49 17.50 12.02
C LEU A 10 -9.95 17.65 11.57
N LEU A 11 -10.73 18.51 12.22
CA LEU A 11 -12.13 18.75 11.84
C LEU A 11 -12.25 19.32 10.42
N PHE A 12 -11.45 20.34 10.09
CA PHE A 12 -11.45 20.92 8.75
C PHE A 12 -10.98 19.93 7.68
N SER A 13 -9.95 19.14 7.97
CA SER A 13 -9.47 18.08 7.06
C SER A 13 -10.53 17.03 6.81
N MET A 14 -11.24 16.60 7.86
CA MET A 14 -12.31 15.61 7.75
C MET A 14 -13.49 16.15 6.96
N MET A 15 -13.92 17.39 7.25
CA MET A 15 -15.00 18.06 6.53
C MET A 15 -14.64 18.24 5.03
N PHE A 16 -13.42 18.70 4.75
CA PHE A 16 -12.94 18.87 3.37
C PHE A 16 -12.85 17.52 2.62
N THR A 17 -12.37 16.47 3.29
CA THR A 17 -12.31 15.13 2.72
C THR A 17 -13.68 14.59 2.38
N VAL A 18 -14.65 14.72 3.29
CA VAL A 18 -16.04 14.32 3.07
C VAL A 18 -16.65 15.10 1.89
N TYR A 19 -16.45 16.42 1.85
CA TYR A 19 -16.92 17.27 0.75
C TYR A 19 -16.33 16.82 -0.59
N LEU A 20 -15.01 16.59 -0.66
CA LEU A 20 -14.34 16.10 -1.88
C LEU A 20 -14.84 14.74 -2.33
N LEU A 21 -15.17 13.84 -1.39
CA LEU A 21 -15.73 12.53 -1.72
C LEU A 21 -17.12 12.65 -2.34
N PHE A 22 -18.00 13.47 -1.77
CA PHE A 22 -19.35 13.69 -2.30
C PHE A 22 -19.34 14.41 -3.65
N ASP A 23 -18.45 15.37 -3.85
CA ASP A 23 -18.39 16.19 -5.07
C ASP A 23 -17.40 15.63 -6.12
N SER A 24 -16.81 14.46 -5.85
CA SER A 24 -15.78 13.85 -6.71
C SER A 24 -16.20 13.67 -8.17
N ALA A 25 -17.49 13.38 -8.42
CA ALA A 25 -18.03 13.20 -9.77
C ALA A 25 -18.10 14.52 -10.56
N ASN A 26 -18.48 15.61 -9.89
CA ASN A 26 -18.56 16.95 -10.52
C ASN A 26 -17.16 17.52 -10.75
N LEU A 27 -16.27 17.37 -9.77
CA LEU A 27 -14.87 17.74 -9.90
C LEU A 27 -14.20 17.03 -11.07
N ARG A 28 -14.43 15.73 -11.24
CA ARG A 28 -13.89 14.95 -12.36
C ARG A 28 -14.41 15.48 -13.71
N LYS A 29 -15.70 15.79 -13.81
CA LYS A 29 -16.30 16.37 -15.05
C LYS A 29 -15.71 17.74 -15.35
N TYR A 30 -15.61 18.61 -14.35
CA TYR A 30 -15.06 19.95 -14.47
C TYR A 30 -13.60 19.94 -14.93
N TRP A 31 -12.75 19.18 -14.23
CA TRP A 31 -11.34 19.03 -14.60
C TRP A 31 -11.16 18.36 -15.97
N GLY A 32 -12.00 17.38 -16.29
CA GLY A 32 -12.00 16.75 -17.62
C GLY A 32 -12.33 17.74 -18.74
N TYR A 33 -13.27 18.67 -18.51
CA TYR A 33 -13.60 19.75 -19.45
C TYR A 33 -12.43 20.73 -19.60
N VAL A 34 -11.86 21.20 -18.49
CA VAL A 34 -10.71 22.14 -18.48
C VAL A 34 -9.52 21.54 -19.24
N ILE A 35 -9.15 20.29 -18.94
CA ILE A 35 -8.03 19.60 -19.57
C ILE A 35 -8.24 19.46 -21.08
N ARG A 36 -9.47 19.10 -21.52
CA ARG A 36 -9.79 18.96 -22.94
C ARG A 36 -9.78 20.29 -23.69
N THR A 37 -10.07 21.40 -23.00
CA THR A 37 -10.11 22.72 -23.61
C THR A 37 -8.72 23.32 -23.83
N PHE A 38 -7.81 23.09 -22.87
CA PHE A 38 -6.49 23.73 -22.89
C PHE A 38 -5.37 22.84 -23.47
N TRP A 39 -5.58 21.52 -23.56
CA TRP A 39 -4.52 20.59 -23.98
C TRP A 39 -4.90 19.81 -25.24
N SER A 40 -3.86 19.49 -26.04
CA SER A 40 -4.03 18.69 -27.26
C SER A 40 -4.54 17.28 -26.92
N GLN A 41 -5.23 16.64 -27.87
CA GLN A 41 -5.74 15.28 -27.69
C GLN A 41 -4.63 14.28 -27.25
N ARG A 42 -3.43 14.40 -27.82
CA ARG A 42 -2.29 13.54 -27.45
C ARG A 42 -1.87 13.70 -25.98
N ALA A 43 -1.95 14.92 -25.44
CA ALA A 43 -1.64 15.19 -24.03
C ALA A 43 -2.76 14.64 -23.12
N ASN A 44 -4.02 14.79 -23.54
CA ASN A 44 -5.18 14.27 -22.82
C ASN A 44 -5.13 12.73 -22.73
N ASP A 45 -4.80 12.04 -23.82
CA ASP A 45 -4.67 10.58 -23.83
C ASP A 45 -3.54 10.10 -22.90
N ARG A 46 -2.41 10.81 -22.87
CA ARG A 46 -1.32 10.52 -21.91
C ARG A 46 -1.73 10.71 -20.47
N LEU A 47 -2.46 11.79 -20.16
CA LEU A 47 -2.94 12.06 -18.81
C LEU A 47 -3.95 11.03 -18.36
N ASN A 48 -4.91 10.66 -19.21
CA ASN A 48 -5.86 9.60 -18.92
C ASN A 48 -5.17 8.25 -18.66
N TYR A 49 -4.12 7.96 -19.41
CA TYR A 49 -3.32 6.77 -19.23
C TYR A 49 -2.61 6.75 -17.86
N ILE A 50 -1.91 7.85 -17.52
CA ILE A 50 -1.25 8.01 -16.22
C ILE A 50 -2.28 7.95 -15.08
N TYR A 51 -3.40 8.65 -15.21
CA TYR A 51 -4.47 8.62 -14.23
C TYR A 51 -5.00 7.20 -13.98
N ASN A 52 -5.24 6.43 -15.05
CA ASN A 52 -5.73 5.07 -14.95
C ASN A 52 -4.70 4.15 -14.28
N ASP A 53 -3.41 4.29 -14.58
CA ASP A 53 -2.34 3.55 -13.91
C ASP A 53 -2.31 3.87 -12.42
N VAL A 54 -2.28 5.16 -12.06
CA VAL A 54 -2.30 5.63 -10.67
C VAL A 54 -3.52 5.08 -9.94
N ASN A 55 -4.71 5.28 -10.50
CA ASN A 55 -5.95 4.83 -9.87
C ASN A 55 -5.97 3.30 -9.69
N LYS A 56 -5.52 2.53 -10.69
CA LYS A 56 -5.47 1.07 -10.62
C LYS A 56 -4.50 0.59 -9.54
N VAL A 57 -3.30 1.16 -9.48
CA VAL A 57 -2.26 0.74 -8.53
C VAL A 57 -2.64 1.16 -7.12
N PHE A 58 -3.05 2.41 -6.90
CA PHE A 58 -3.42 2.89 -5.58
C PHE A 58 -4.67 2.20 -5.04
N SER A 59 -5.75 2.14 -5.82
CA SER A 59 -6.98 1.49 -5.35
C SER A 59 -6.80 -0.01 -5.13
N GLY A 60 -6.01 -0.68 -5.97
CA GLY A 60 -5.65 -2.08 -5.81
C GLY A 60 -4.86 -2.33 -4.53
N TYR A 61 -3.84 -1.50 -4.29
CA TYR A 61 -3.03 -1.59 -3.07
C TYR A 61 -3.85 -1.35 -1.80
N PHE A 62 -4.57 -0.22 -1.72
CA PHE A 62 -5.31 0.11 -0.50
C PHE A 62 -6.42 -0.90 -0.19
N ARG A 63 -7.14 -1.41 -1.20
CA ARG A 63 -8.12 -2.48 -0.99
C ARG A 63 -7.46 -3.77 -0.50
N GLY A 64 -6.35 -4.17 -1.13
CA GLY A 64 -5.60 -5.35 -0.72
C GLY A 64 -5.08 -5.22 0.70
N ALA A 65 -4.38 -4.13 1.02
CA ALA A 65 -3.82 -3.86 2.34
C ALA A 65 -4.89 -3.75 3.44
N ALA A 66 -6.04 -3.14 3.15
CA ALA A 66 -7.14 -3.05 4.11
C ALA A 66 -7.76 -4.43 4.41
N LEU A 67 -7.97 -5.27 3.39
CA LEU A 67 -8.44 -6.64 3.57
C LEU A 67 -7.43 -7.50 4.32
N ASP A 68 -6.17 -7.39 3.96
CA ASP A 68 -5.05 -8.07 4.59
C ASP A 68 -4.94 -7.70 6.08
N GLY A 69 -4.88 -6.41 6.39
CA GLY A 69 -4.87 -5.91 7.76
C GLY A 69 -6.09 -6.34 8.58
N LEU A 70 -7.27 -6.37 7.97
CA LEU A 70 -8.48 -6.87 8.63
C LEU A 70 -8.38 -8.36 8.94
N MET A 71 -7.89 -9.17 8.00
CA MET A 71 -7.71 -10.61 8.21
C MET A 71 -6.69 -10.88 9.32
N VAL A 72 -5.54 -10.20 9.29
CA VAL A 72 -4.50 -10.30 10.33
C VAL A 72 -5.06 -9.87 11.70
N ALA A 73 -5.80 -8.73 11.75
CA ALA A 73 -6.44 -8.28 12.98
C ALA A 73 -7.39 -9.33 13.56
N LEU A 74 -8.26 -9.92 12.75
CA LEU A 74 -9.20 -10.93 13.17
C LEU A 74 -8.49 -12.22 13.64
N LEU A 75 -7.54 -12.73 12.86
CA LEU A 75 -6.81 -13.96 13.19
C LEU A 75 -6.06 -13.83 14.52
N ILE A 76 -5.30 -12.76 14.70
CA ILE A 76 -4.56 -12.53 15.94
C ILE A 76 -5.50 -12.30 17.12
N SER A 77 -6.55 -11.47 16.95
CA SER A 77 -7.51 -11.17 18.02
C SER A 77 -8.22 -12.43 18.52
N ILE A 78 -8.70 -13.27 17.60
CA ILE A 78 -9.38 -14.52 17.94
C ILE A 78 -8.42 -15.48 18.62
N ALA A 79 -7.26 -15.71 18.03
CA ALA A 79 -6.26 -16.65 18.57
C ALA A 79 -5.76 -16.23 19.96
N PHE A 80 -5.49 -14.94 20.17
CA PHE A 80 -5.04 -14.41 21.44
C PHE A 80 -6.14 -14.44 22.52
N THR A 81 -7.39 -14.25 22.13
CA THR A 81 -8.54 -14.41 23.04
C THR A 81 -8.68 -15.86 23.52
N ILE A 82 -8.52 -16.85 22.60
CA ILE A 82 -8.59 -18.28 22.94
C ILE A 82 -7.47 -18.67 23.93
N VAL A 83 -6.28 -18.13 23.75
CA VAL A 83 -5.12 -18.45 24.61
C VAL A 83 -5.16 -17.68 25.93
N GLY A 84 -6.05 -16.68 26.05
CA GLY A 84 -6.16 -15.84 27.23
C GLY A 84 -5.05 -14.77 27.33
N MET A 85 -4.51 -14.33 26.17
CA MET A 85 -3.49 -13.26 26.16
C MET A 85 -4.10 -11.94 26.62
N PRO A 86 -3.54 -11.29 27.68
CA PRO A 86 -3.99 -9.98 28.10
C PRO A 86 -3.93 -8.97 26.95
N TYR A 87 -4.97 -8.15 26.83
CA TYR A 87 -5.11 -7.17 25.72
C TYR A 87 -5.08 -7.77 24.29
N GLY A 88 -5.33 -9.08 24.14
CA GLY A 88 -5.19 -9.81 22.87
C GLY A 88 -5.93 -9.19 21.70
N VAL A 89 -7.18 -8.72 21.91
CA VAL A 89 -7.95 -8.03 20.87
C VAL A 89 -7.31 -6.68 20.47
N MET A 90 -6.82 -5.91 21.45
CA MET A 90 -6.14 -4.64 21.17
C MET A 90 -4.86 -4.87 20.36
N ILE A 91 -4.09 -5.89 20.72
CA ILE A 91 -2.86 -6.26 20.01
C ILE A 91 -3.18 -6.64 18.57
N GLY A 92 -4.18 -7.51 18.37
CA GLY A 92 -4.59 -7.95 17.03
C GLY A 92 -5.07 -6.80 16.16
N VAL A 93 -5.94 -5.95 16.67
CA VAL A 93 -6.45 -4.77 15.94
C VAL A 93 -5.31 -3.81 15.60
N THR A 94 -4.43 -3.52 16.55
CA THR A 94 -3.31 -2.60 16.34
C THR A 94 -2.30 -3.17 15.33
N ALA A 95 -1.99 -4.46 15.41
CA ALA A 95 -1.13 -5.14 14.45
C ALA A 95 -1.73 -5.15 13.05
N GLY A 96 -3.04 -5.38 12.92
CA GLY A 96 -3.75 -5.34 11.64
C GLY A 96 -3.77 -3.93 11.02
N ILE A 97 -3.98 -2.88 11.81
CA ILE A 97 -3.88 -1.50 11.35
C ILE A 97 -2.44 -1.19 10.91
N ALA A 98 -1.46 -1.61 11.69
CA ALA A 98 -0.05 -1.43 11.33
C ALA A 98 0.32 -2.18 10.04
N ASN A 99 -0.37 -3.29 9.71
CA ASN A 99 -0.14 -4.10 8.50
C ASN A 99 -0.52 -3.38 7.20
N LEU A 100 -1.23 -2.23 7.27
CA LEU A 100 -1.39 -1.35 6.10
C LEU A 100 -0.04 -0.87 5.54
N ILE A 101 0.99 -0.85 6.37
CA ILE A 101 2.37 -0.61 5.95
C ILE A 101 3.11 -1.95 6.01
N PRO A 102 3.65 -2.46 4.87
CA PRO A 102 4.38 -3.73 4.86
C PRO A 102 5.44 -3.80 5.96
N TYR A 103 5.56 -4.95 6.59
CA TYR A 103 6.48 -5.26 7.68
C TYR A 103 6.16 -4.58 9.04
N MET A 104 5.28 -3.58 9.09
CA MET A 104 4.94 -2.90 10.35
C MET A 104 4.00 -3.74 11.23
N GLY A 105 3.09 -4.50 10.62
CA GLY A 105 2.20 -5.40 11.35
C GLY A 105 2.93 -6.37 12.29
N PRO A 106 3.86 -7.19 11.79
CA PRO A 106 4.69 -8.06 12.63
C PRO A 106 5.44 -7.33 13.74
N ILE A 107 6.12 -6.23 13.39
CA ILE A 107 6.92 -5.45 14.37
C ILE A 107 6.05 -4.97 15.54
N VAL A 108 4.90 -4.38 15.23
CA VAL A 108 3.94 -3.89 16.23
C VAL A 108 3.31 -5.05 17.00
N GLY A 109 2.92 -6.11 16.30
CA GLY A 109 2.31 -7.30 16.92
C GLY A 109 3.24 -7.98 17.93
N TYR A 110 4.47 -8.30 17.54
CA TYR A 110 5.45 -8.88 18.46
C TYR A 110 5.78 -7.93 19.61
N GLY A 111 6.03 -6.65 19.32
CA GLY A 111 6.34 -5.64 20.33
C GLY A 111 5.27 -5.54 21.41
N LEU A 112 4.00 -5.39 21.01
CA LEU A 112 2.88 -5.31 21.94
C LEU A 112 2.64 -6.62 22.70
N THR A 113 2.85 -7.76 22.08
CA THR A 113 2.74 -9.08 22.74
C THR A 113 3.77 -9.22 23.86
N ILE A 114 5.03 -8.85 23.59
CA ILE A 114 6.10 -8.89 24.58
C ILE A 114 5.81 -7.90 25.72
N ILE A 115 5.48 -6.67 25.39
CA ILE A 115 5.16 -5.62 26.40
C ILE A 115 4.01 -6.07 27.28
N SER A 116 2.92 -6.58 26.70
CA SER A 116 1.76 -7.06 27.46
C SER A 116 2.13 -8.21 28.40
N GLY A 117 2.83 -9.22 27.90
CA GLY A 117 3.20 -10.38 28.70
C GLY A 117 4.16 -10.06 29.86
N VAL A 118 5.10 -9.14 29.63
CA VAL A 118 6.03 -8.68 30.69
C VAL A 118 5.30 -7.88 31.77
N ILE A 119 4.44 -6.92 31.37
CA ILE A 119 3.70 -6.07 32.31
C ILE A 119 2.73 -6.88 33.17
N THR A 120 2.05 -7.88 32.56
CA THR A 120 1.07 -8.69 33.28
C THR A 120 1.67 -9.89 34.02
N GLY A 121 2.93 -10.20 33.80
CA GLY A 121 3.60 -11.37 34.36
C GLY A 121 3.22 -12.70 33.69
N GLU A 122 2.46 -12.67 32.61
CA GLU A 122 1.94 -13.84 31.88
C GLU A 122 2.95 -14.38 30.84
N LEU A 123 4.17 -14.72 31.31
CA LEU A 123 5.27 -15.13 30.43
C LEU A 123 4.96 -16.39 29.61
N LYS A 124 4.24 -17.35 30.18
CA LYS A 124 3.84 -18.56 29.47
C LYS A 124 2.90 -18.23 28.30
N THR A 125 1.87 -17.45 28.58
CA THR A 125 0.89 -17.01 27.59
C THR A 125 1.55 -16.16 26.51
N MET A 126 2.49 -15.30 26.88
CA MET A 126 3.31 -14.51 25.96
C MET A 126 4.09 -15.39 24.98
N LEU A 127 4.80 -16.42 25.46
CA LEU A 127 5.58 -17.32 24.60
C LEU A 127 4.68 -18.09 23.62
N ILE A 128 3.52 -18.58 24.09
CA ILE A 128 2.52 -19.21 23.21
C ILE A 128 2.01 -18.22 22.17
N SER A 129 1.73 -16.99 22.56
CA SER A 129 1.24 -15.94 21.67
C SER A 129 2.27 -15.53 20.61
N ILE A 130 3.58 -15.57 20.94
CA ILE A 130 4.66 -15.36 19.97
C ILE A 130 4.67 -16.47 18.90
N ILE A 131 4.44 -17.72 19.29
CA ILE A 131 4.33 -18.83 18.33
C ILE A 131 3.11 -18.65 17.44
N ILE A 132 1.97 -18.27 18.02
CA ILE A 132 0.73 -18.04 17.28
C ILE A 132 0.90 -16.90 16.26
N ILE A 133 1.43 -15.76 16.68
CA ILE A 133 1.63 -14.64 15.76
C ILE A 133 2.62 -15.01 14.64
N SER A 134 3.64 -15.82 14.94
CA SER A 134 4.57 -16.35 13.92
C SER A 134 3.83 -17.24 12.91
N ALA A 135 2.94 -18.11 13.35
CA ALA A 135 2.13 -18.94 12.47
C ALA A 135 1.19 -18.07 11.60
N VAL A 136 0.54 -17.06 12.17
CA VAL A 136 -0.30 -16.10 11.42
C VAL A 136 0.55 -15.39 10.37
N GLN A 137 1.76 -14.95 10.69
CA GLN A 137 2.64 -14.25 9.73
C GLN A 137 3.09 -15.15 8.58
N VAL A 138 3.32 -16.46 8.86
CA VAL A 138 3.62 -17.43 7.79
C VAL A 138 2.41 -17.60 6.86
N ILE A 139 1.21 -17.72 7.42
CA ILE A 139 -0.04 -17.82 6.62
C ILE A 139 -0.26 -16.53 5.82
N ASP A 140 -0.04 -15.38 6.44
CA ASP A 140 -0.13 -14.08 5.79
C ASP A 140 0.83 -13.99 4.59
N GLY A 141 2.10 -14.22 4.79
CA GLY A 141 3.12 -14.15 3.75
C GLY A 141 2.96 -15.20 2.64
N ALA A 142 2.51 -16.41 2.97
CA ALA A 142 2.39 -17.51 2.02
C ALA A 142 1.07 -17.52 1.24
N VAL A 143 -0.02 -17.05 1.84
CA VAL A 143 -1.38 -17.24 1.29
C VAL A 143 -2.12 -15.92 1.10
N ILE A 144 -2.17 -15.06 2.14
CA ILE A 144 -3.02 -13.88 2.16
C ILE A 144 -2.41 -12.79 1.26
N ASN A 145 -1.18 -12.42 1.52
CA ASN A 145 -0.44 -11.40 0.79
C ASN A 145 -0.35 -11.67 -0.72
N PRO A 146 0.04 -12.89 -1.20
CA PRO A 146 0.06 -13.19 -2.62
C PRO A 146 -1.32 -13.12 -3.29
N LYS A 147 -2.39 -13.48 -2.59
CA LYS A 147 -3.75 -13.44 -3.14
C LYS A 147 -4.32 -12.02 -3.22
N LEU A 148 -4.01 -11.17 -2.26
CA LEU A 148 -4.60 -9.83 -2.13
C LEU A 148 -3.76 -8.75 -2.85
N LEU A 149 -2.44 -8.83 -2.79
CA LEU A 149 -1.52 -7.78 -3.27
C LEU A 149 -0.82 -8.12 -4.59
N SER A 150 -0.60 -9.41 -4.93
CA SER A 150 0.25 -9.82 -6.05
C SER A 150 -0.24 -9.42 -7.45
N LYS A 151 -1.53 -9.15 -7.63
CA LYS A 151 -2.06 -8.70 -8.94
C LYS A 151 -1.73 -7.24 -9.26
N SER A 152 -1.25 -6.47 -8.29
CA SER A 152 -1.06 -5.02 -8.44
C SER A 152 0.37 -4.55 -8.21
N ILE A 153 1.23 -5.36 -7.55
CA ILE A 153 2.52 -4.88 -7.08
C ILE A 153 3.57 -6.01 -7.12
N ASP A 154 4.21 -6.17 -8.27
CA ASP A 154 5.41 -7.01 -8.41
C ASP A 154 6.66 -6.14 -8.22
N VAL A 155 6.98 -5.74 -6.98
CA VAL A 155 8.14 -4.91 -6.63
C VAL A 155 9.08 -5.71 -5.74
N HIS A 156 10.38 -5.63 -6.02
CA HIS A 156 11.38 -6.30 -5.19
C HIS A 156 11.32 -5.79 -3.75
N PRO A 157 11.36 -6.68 -2.72
CA PRO A 157 11.21 -6.29 -1.30
C PRO A 157 12.15 -5.16 -0.85
N MET A 158 13.40 -5.14 -1.31
CA MET A 158 14.33 -4.06 -0.99
C MET A 158 13.84 -2.69 -1.46
N LEU A 159 13.22 -2.60 -2.66
CA LEU A 159 12.70 -1.34 -3.16
C LEU A 159 11.53 -0.84 -2.31
N VAL A 160 10.72 -1.77 -1.81
CA VAL A 160 9.61 -1.44 -0.88
C VAL A 160 10.16 -0.85 0.42
N ILE A 161 11.18 -1.47 1.02
CA ILE A 161 11.81 -0.97 2.25
C ILE A 161 12.41 0.42 2.04
N ILE A 162 13.17 0.60 0.97
CA ILE A 162 13.77 1.91 0.62
C ILE A 162 12.68 2.96 0.41
N ALA A 163 11.60 2.60 -0.30
CA ALA A 163 10.49 3.50 -0.54
C ALA A 163 9.78 3.90 0.76
N ILE A 164 9.58 2.97 1.70
CA ILE A 164 8.95 3.25 3.01
C ILE A 164 9.83 4.22 3.81
N ILE A 165 11.15 4.00 3.85
CA ILE A 165 12.09 4.89 4.56
C ILE A 165 12.08 6.29 3.95
N ALA A 166 12.13 6.40 2.62
CA ALA A 166 12.06 7.66 1.91
C ALA A 166 10.69 8.35 2.11
N GLY A 167 9.61 7.59 2.01
CA GLY A 167 8.25 8.08 2.21
C GLY A 167 8.03 8.64 3.60
N ASN A 168 8.58 7.99 4.64
CA ASN A 168 8.55 8.50 6.01
C ASN A 168 9.20 9.87 6.15
N LYS A 169 10.35 10.09 5.50
CA LYS A 169 11.04 11.39 5.54
C LYS A 169 10.30 12.51 4.82
N VAL A 170 9.54 12.18 3.78
CA VAL A 170 8.82 13.18 2.98
C VAL A 170 7.44 13.52 3.55
N GLY A 171 6.69 12.52 3.99
CA GLY A 171 5.30 12.67 4.39
C GLY A 171 4.90 11.90 5.66
N GLY A 172 5.87 11.49 6.49
CA GLY A 172 5.61 10.74 7.73
C GLY A 172 4.79 9.47 7.45
N PHE A 173 3.77 9.24 8.25
CA PHE A 173 2.91 8.06 8.15
C PHE A 173 2.19 7.96 6.79
N VAL A 174 1.67 9.07 6.27
CA VAL A 174 1.00 9.09 4.95
C VAL A 174 1.99 8.80 3.83
N GLY A 175 3.22 9.32 3.95
CA GLY A 175 4.30 9.03 3.02
C GLY A 175 4.69 7.55 3.01
N MET A 176 4.74 6.89 4.18
CA MET A 176 4.98 5.44 4.26
C MET A 176 3.87 4.63 3.57
N LEU A 177 2.61 4.98 3.81
CA LEU A 177 1.46 4.32 3.17
C LEU A 177 1.48 4.46 1.64
N ALA A 178 1.84 5.65 1.14
CA ALA A 178 1.90 5.92 -0.29
C ALA A 178 3.16 5.36 -0.96
N ALA A 179 4.21 5.03 -0.20
CA ALA A 179 5.51 4.63 -0.71
C ALA A 179 5.45 3.38 -1.61
N VAL A 180 4.66 2.39 -1.20
CA VAL A 180 4.52 1.12 -1.93
C VAL A 180 3.86 1.32 -3.29
N PRO A 181 2.67 1.92 -3.40
CA PRO A 181 2.07 2.16 -4.70
C PRO A 181 2.88 3.12 -5.58
N VAL A 182 3.58 4.09 -5.00
CA VAL A 182 4.49 4.97 -5.75
C VAL A 182 5.65 4.17 -6.34
N SER A 183 6.29 3.28 -5.56
CA SER A 183 7.38 2.44 -6.06
C SER A 183 6.92 1.49 -7.17
N ALA A 184 5.70 0.95 -7.06
CA ALA A 184 5.10 0.13 -8.11
C ALA A 184 4.86 0.91 -9.41
N LEU A 185 4.35 2.14 -9.32
CA LEU A 185 4.20 3.03 -10.47
C LEU A 185 5.54 3.36 -11.13
N CYS A 186 6.55 3.68 -10.33
CA CYS A 186 7.90 3.94 -10.84
C CYS A 186 8.45 2.73 -11.60
N LYS A 187 8.27 1.51 -11.07
CA LYS A 187 8.66 0.26 -11.75
C LYS A 187 7.92 0.10 -13.08
N ILE A 188 6.59 0.19 -13.08
CA ILE A 188 5.76 0.04 -14.30
C ILE A 188 6.18 1.04 -15.38
N TRP A 189 6.40 2.30 -15.02
CA TRP A 189 6.80 3.31 -15.97
C TRP A 189 8.24 3.10 -16.47
N PHE A 190 9.13 2.65 -15.61
CA PHE A 190 10.51 2.30 -16.00
C PHE A 190 10.54 1.13 -16.97
N GLU A 191 9.84 0.04 -16.68
CA GLU A 191 9.73 -1.13 -17.56
C GLU A 191 9.21 -0.75 -18.95
N ARG A 192 8.15 0.04 -19.01
CA ARG A 192 7.61 0.55 -20.29
C ARG A 192 8.57 1.44 -21.06
N LEU A 193 9.38 2.24 -20.35
CA LEU A 193 10.43 3.05 -21.00
C LEU A 193 11.53 2.17 -21.61
N VAL A 194 11.94 1.13 -20.90
CA VAL A 194 12.91 0.15 -21.37
C VAL A 194 12.38 -0.62 -22.57
N GLU A 195 11.15 -1.14 -22.50
CA GLU A 195 10.51 -1.86 -23.59
C GLU A 195 10.40 -1.00 -24.88
N ARG A 196 9.97 0.24 -24.74
CA ARG A 196 9.89 1.18 -25.89
C ARG A 196 11.27 1.42 -26.53
N ARG A 197 12.34 1.50 -25.73
CA ARG A 197 13.70 1.66 -26.26
C ARG A 197 14.24 0.36 -26.86
N SER A 198 13.99 -0.78 -26.24
CA SER A 198 14.41 -2.10 -26.72
C SER A 198 13.68 -2.47 -28.03
N GLY A 199 12.39 -2.26 -28.12
CA GLY A 199 11.61 -2.48 -29.36
C GLY A 199 12.11 -1.62 -30.51
N ARG A 200 12.45 -0.34 -30.27
CA ARG A 200 13.08 0.52 -31.28
C ARG A 200 14.46 0.01 -31.70
N ARG A 201 15.26 -0.51 -30.79
CA ARG A 201 16.58 -1.05 -31.06
C ARG A 201 16.49 -2.35 -31.90
N ASN A 202 15.58 -3.23 -31.57
CA ASN A 202 15.34 -4.47 -32.31
C ASN A 202 14.77 -4.21 -33.71
N ALA A 203 13.91 -3.21 -33.86
CA ALA A 203 13.41 -2.77 -35.17
C ALA A 203 14.50 -2.16 -36.06
N LEU A 204 15.52 -1.53 -35.46
CA LEU A 204 16.69 -1.00 -36.19
C LEU A 204 17.72 -2.08 -36.54
N ILE A 205 17.75 -3.20 -35.81
CA ILE A 205 18.68 -4.32 -36.03
C ILE A 205 18.10 -5.34 -37.03
N GLN A 206 16.80 -5.34 -37.29
CA GLN A 206 16.12 -6.23 -38.24
C GLN A 206 15.65 -5.65 -39.60
N PRO A 207 16.20 -4.55 -40.12
CA PRO A 207 15.76 -4.07 -41.44
C PRO A 207 16.28 -4.88 -42.63
N ASP A 208 17.17 -5.87 -42.44
CA ASP A 208 17.92 -6.47 -43.55
C ASP A 208 17.66 -7.97 -43.82
N LYS A 209 16.79 -8.61 -43.04
CA LYS A 209 16.50 -10.05 -43.26
C LYS A 209 15.43 -10.34 -44.33
N GLU A 210 14.63 -9.36 -44.74
CA GLU A 210 13.63 -9.54 -45.81
C GLU A 210 14.15 -9.13 -47.18
N ARG A 211 15.22 -8.32 -47.27
CA ARG A 211 15.80 -7.95 -48.58
C ARG A 211 16.74 -8.98 -49.20
N VAL A 212 17.11 -10.03 -48.50
CA VAL A 212 18.02 -11.09 -49.01
C VAL A 212 17.26 -12.29 -49.52
N ARG A 213 15.92 -12.26 -49.63
CA ARG A 213 15.10 -13.34 -50.15
C ARG A 213 14.34 -13.00 -51.44
N GLU A 214 14.66 -11.88 -52.07
CA GLU A 214 14.30 -11.59 -53.48
C GLU A 214 15.59 -11.57 -54.33
#